data_dfe58f79f879ef841834cb3f68aac88e
#
_entry.id   dfe58f79f879ef841834cb3f68aac88e
#
_cell.length_a   1.000
_cell.length_b   1.000
_cell.length_c   1.000
_cell.angle_alpha   90.00
_cell.angle_beta   90.00
_cell.angle_gamma   90.00
#
_symmetry.space_group_name_H-M   'P 1'
#
loop_
_entity.id
_entity.type
_entity.pdbx_description
1 polymer ?
#
loop_
_entity_poly.entity_id
_entity_poly.type
_entity_poly.pdbx_seq_one_letter_code
_entity_poly.pdbx_strand_id
1 'polypeptide(L)'
;GVIALCALFSGLITAFSTNDKRILGALQEGSRSVSRGSSRTSLRRVLLTLEVGLTVVLLIGAGLLLKSYERLRSADMGCITQNVITMHLGIPDARYPAAAQRANFYDTLLDRVRALPGVDAAGFATVVPGQGYRMDWTFSIVEHPPLPKGSGQFALSRWADAKYFHAMGIPILRGRTFDGSKRLDTANEVIISQSFADQYFPGEDPLGRHLREEGKI
;
A
#
# COMPACT_ATOMS: atom_id res chain seq x y z
N GLY A 1 -0.78 22.87 -5.43
CA GLY A 1 -1.58 23.19 -4.23
C GLY A 1 -0.84 24.12 -3.26
N VAL A 2 0.34 23.73 -2.76
CA VAL A 2 1.06 24.48 -1.69
C VAL A 2 1.57 25.83 -2.18
N ILE A 3 2.11 25.91 -3.40
CA ILE A 3 2.64 27.16 -3.99
C ILE A 3 1.54 28.21 -4.13
N ALA A 4 0.34 27.82 -4.54
CA ALA A 4 -0.81 28.71 -4.67
C ALA A 4 -1.27 29.24 -3.30
N LEU A 5 -1.23 28.41 -2.26
CA LEU A 5 -1.55 28.80 -0.88
C LEU A 5 -0.51 29.78 -0.33
N CYS A 6 0.78 29.54 -0.55
CA CYS A 6 1.86 30.46 -0.14
C CYS A 6 1.74 31.81 -0.88
N ALA A 7 1.43 31.81 -2.18
CA ALA A 7 1.24 33.02 -2.96
C ALA A 7 0.01 33.84 -2.49
N LEU A 8 -1.11 33.15 -2.16
CA LEU A 8 -2.29 33.79 -1.59
C LEU A 8 -2.02 34.40 -0.22
N PHE A 9 -1.30 33.69 0.67
CA PHE A 9 -0.91 34.21 1.98
C PHE A 9 0.04 35.41 1.87
N SER A 10 1.09 35.32 1.04
CA SER A 10 1.99 36.46 0.79
C SER A 10 1.26 37.65 0.17
N GLY A 11 0.35 37.41 -0.77
CA GLY A 11 -0.48 38.46 -1.37
C GLY A 11 -1.42 39.14 -0.37
N LEU A 12 -2.05 38.35 0.53
CA LEU A 12 -2.90 38.90 1.59
C LEU A 12 -2.11 39.78 2.57
N ILE A 13 -0.94 39.30 3.02
CA ILE A 13 -0.08 40.05 3.94
C ILE A 13 0.37 41.37 3.30
N THR A 14 0.76 41.33 2.01
CA THR A 14 1.17 42.53 1.27
C THR A 14 0.01 43.50 1.07
N ALA A 15 -1.20 43.01 0.75
CA ALA A 15 -2.39 43.81 0.57
C ALA A 15 -2.83 44.52 1.88
N PHE A 16 -2.67 43.82 3.01
CA PHE A 16 -2.96 44.44 4.33
C PHE A 16 -1.88 45.45 4.77
N SER A 17 -0.60 45.27 4.35
CA SER A 17 0.47 46.22 4.69
C SER A 17 0.49 47.46 3.80
N THR A 18 -0.02 47.36 2.54
CA THR A 18 -0.01 48.48 1.59
C THR A 18 -1.18 49.49 1.81
N ASN A 19 -2.16 49.17 2.66
CA ASN A 19 -3.24 50.11 3.00
C ASN A 19 -2.78 51.25 3.95
N ASP A 20 -1.48 51.33 4.21
CA ASP A 20 -0.85 52.34 5.07
C ASP A 20 -0.52 53.69 4.35
N LYS A 21 -0.86 53.81 3.05
CA LYS A 21 -0.68 55.09 2.32
C LYS A 21 -1.64 56.23 2.73
N ARG A 22 -2.49 55.99 3.72
CA ARG A 22 -3.32 57.02 4.36
C ARG A 22 -2.62 57.75 5.51
N ILE A 23 -1.33 57.45 5.78
CA ILE A 23 -0.60 58.09 6.92
C ILE A 23 -0.11 59.49 6.60
N LEU A 24 0.04 59.86 5.32
CA LEU A 24 0.50 61.21 4.94
C LEU A 24 -0.60 62.28 5.10
N GLY A 25 -1.88 61.90 5.19
CA GLY A 25 -2.97 62.84 5.47
C GLY A 25 -3.26 63.09 6.95
N ALA A 26 -2.71 62.28 7.85
CA ALA A 26 -2.98 62.36 9.30
C ALA A 26 -1.95 63.18 10.07
N LEU A 27 -0.89 63.64 9.42
CA LEU A 27 0.12 64.52 10.05
C LEU A 27 -0.26 66.00 10.06
N GLN A 28 -1.37 66.40 9.42
CA GLN A 28 -1.82 67.79 9.38
C GLN A 28 -2.98 68.13 10.34
N GLU A 29 -3.57 67.10 10.99
CA GLU A 29 -4.62 67.41 12.01
C GLU A 29 -4.19 66.89 13.37
N GLY A 30 -3.82 67.82 14.19
CA GLY A 30 -3.44 67.62 15.56
C GLY A 30 -4.48 66.93 16.41
N SER A 31 -4.00 66.13 17.35
CA SER A 31 -4.61 65.88 18.65
C SER A 31 -6.06 65.37 18.67
N ARG A 32 -6.20 64.08 18.80
CA ARG A 32 -7.26 63.29 19.44
C ARG A 32 -7.60 62.02 18.72
N SER A 33 -6.85 60.93 18.99
CA SER A 33 -7.45 59.58 19.04
C SER A 33 -6.40 58.54 19.52
N VAL A 34 -6.24 58.43 20.82
CA VAL A 34 -5.42 57.40 21.51
C VAL A 34 -6.05 55.99 21.40
N SER A 35 -7.23 55.86 20.82
CA SER A 35 -8.00 54.61 20.84
C SER A 35 -7.84 53.70 19.60
N ARG A 36 -7.24 54.12 18.49
CA ARG A 36 -7.10 53.32 17.27
C ARG A 36 -5.81 52.48 17.15
N GLY A 37 -4.81 52.75 17.97
CA GLY A 37 -3.53 52.03 17.98
C GLY A 37 -3.62 50.63 18.61
N SER A 38 -4.49 50.46 19.58
CA SER A 38 -4.64 49.21 20.33
C SER A 38 -5.20 48.04 19.50
N SER A 39 -6.20 48.32 18.66
CA SER A 39 -6.85 47.29 17.82
C SER A 39 -5.92 46.75 16.74
N ARG A 40 -5.08 47.59 16.14
CA ARG A 40 -4.11 47.19 15.09
C ARG A 40 -2.98 46.35 15.63
N THR A 41 -2.50 46.69 16.82
CA THR A 41 -1.43 45.92 17.50
C THR A 41 -1.95 44.56 17.94
N SER A 42 -3.21 44.46 18.36
CA SER A 42 -3.88 43.22 18.74
C SER A 42 -4.05 42.29 17.54
N LEU A 43 -4.53 42.80 16.39
CA LEU A 43 -4.68 42.01 15.17
C LEU A 43 -3.36 41.43 14.68
N ARG A 44 -2.27 42.24 14.67
CA ARG A 44 -0.94 41.76 14.31
C ARG A 44 -0.44 40.65 15.23
N ARG A 45 -0.66 40.76 16.54
CA ARG A 45 -0.29 39.70 17.50
C ARG A 45 -1.06 38.41 17.23
N VAL A 46 -2.37 38.50 16.99
CA VAL A 46 -3.21 37.33 16.67
C VAL A 46 -2.72 36.66 15.40
N LEU A 47 -2.45 37.42 14.33
CA LEU A 47 -1.92 36.85 13.08
C LEU A 47 -0.57 36.15 13.26
N LEU A 48 0.37 36.77 14.00
CA LEU A 48 1.66 36.16 14.29
C LEU A 48 1.51 34.88 15.13
N THR A 49 0.62 34.88 16.12
CA THR A 49 0.36 33.68 16.93
C THR A 49 -0.25 32.57 16.10
N LEU A 50 -1.17 32.90 15.20
CA LEU A 50 -1.80 31.93 14.29
C LEU A 50 -0.77 31.36 13.30
N GLU A 51 0.12 32.20 12.75
CA GLU A 51 1.20 31.78 11.86
C GLU A 51 2.16 30.81 12.53
N VAL A 52 2.62 31.14 13.74
CA VAL A 52 3.50 30.27 14.53
C VAL A 52 2.75 28.97 14.89
N GLY A 53 1.51 29.06 15.34
CA GLY A 53 0.68 27.90 15.65
C GLY A 53 0.51 26.96 14.45
N LEU A 54 0.18 27.52 13.29
CA LEU A 54 0.04 26.76 12.06
C LEU A 54 1.36 26.11 11.63
N THR A 55 2.47 26.83 11.74
CA THR A 55 3.80 26.31 11.43
C THR A 55 4.16 25.12 12.32
N VAL A 56 3.88 25.20 13.63
CA VAL A 56 4.11 24.09 14.56
C VAL A 56 3.26 22.87 14.20
N VAL A 57 1.97 23.07 13.88
CA VAL A 57 1.08 21.97 13.46
C VAL A 57 1.60 21.31 12.19
N LEU A 58 2.03 22.10 11.20
CA LEU A 58 2.59 21.56 9.94
C LEU A 58 3.89 20.79 10.18
N LEU A 59 4.77 21.27 11.05
CA LEU A 59 6.02 20.58 11.41
C LEU A 59 5.73 19.25 12.10
N ILE A 60 4.78 19.22 13.05
CA ILE A 60 4.37 17.97 13.71
C ILE A 60 3.79 17.00 12.67
N GLY A 61 2.89 17.48 11.80
CA GLY A 61 2.31 16.68 10.73
C GLY A 61 3.38 16.10 9.78
N ALA A 62 4.33 16.93 9.36
CA ALA A 62 5.44 16.48 8.51
C ALA A 62 6.31 15.43 9.22
N GLY A 63 6.63 15.63 10.51
CA GLY A 63 7.37 14.67 11.31
C GLY A 63 6.65 13.31 11.45
N LEU A 64 5.34 13.33 11.67
CA LEU A 64 4.54 12.11 11.73
C LEU A 64 4.49 11.37 10.39
N LEU A 65 4.35 12.11 9.28
CA LEU A 65 4.39 11.53 7.93
C LEU A 65 5.74 10.91 7.63
N LEU A 66 6.83 11.58 7.97
CA LEU A 66 8.18 11.05 7.78
C LEU A 66 8.37 9.76 8.58
N LYS A 67 7.99 9.75 9.86
CA LYS A 67 8.05 8.57 10.72
C LYS A 67 7.19 7.40 10.19
N SER A 68 6.00 7.71 9.67
CA SER A 68 5.12 6.72 9.04
C SER A 68 5.75 6.14 7.78
N TYR A 69 6.36 6.98 6.95
CA TYR A 69 7.08 6.57 5.74
C TYR A 69 8.28 5.66 6.06
N GLU A 70 9.09 6.04 7.06
CA GLU A 70 10.23 5.22 7.51
C GLU A 70 9.77 3.84 8.00
N ARG A 71 8.70 3.77 8.80
CA ARG A 71 8.11 2.50 9.25
C ARG A 71 7.62 1.65 8.08
N LEU A 72 6.97 2.27 7.10
CA LEU A 72 6.48 1.56 5.93
C LEU A 72 7.63 1.02 5.06
N ARG A 73 8.70 1.81 4.92
CA ARG A 73 9.91 1.43 4.17
C ARG A 73 10.72 0.33 4.87
N SER A 74 10.74 0.31 6.19
CA SER A 74 11.44 -0.69 7.00
C SER A 74 10.59 -1.91 7.35
N ALA A 75 9.33 -1.95 6.94
CA ALA A 75 8.47 -3.11 7.16
C ALA A 75 9.06 -4.33 6.44
N ASP A 76 9.32 -5.39 7.20
CA ASP A 76 9.71 -6.66 6.63
C ASP A 76 8.52 -7.26 5.87
N MET A 77 8.68 -7.40 4.56
CA MET A 77 7.66 -8.01 3.70
C MET A 77 7.72 -9.54 3.71
N GLY A 78 8.61 -10.13 4.50
CA GLY A 78 8.80 -11.58 4.55
C GLY A 78 9.35 -12.16 3.26
N CYS A 79 9.99 -11.35 2.41
CA CYS A 79 10.58 -11.79 1.15
C CYS A 79 11.86 -11.02 0.84
N ILE A 80 12.72 -11.62 0.01
CA ILE A 80 13.95 -10.98 -0.47
C ILE A 80 13.57 -9.90 -1.48
N THR A 81 14.08 -8.68 -1.26
CA THR A 81 13.89 -7.55 -2.19
C THR A 81 15.17 -7.18 -2.95
N GLN A 82 16.32 -7.71 -2.53
CA GLN A 82 17.61 -7.47 -3.17
C GLN A 82 17.89 -8.54 -4.22
N ASN A 83 18.47 -8.12 -5.36
CA ASN A 83 18.79 -9.00 -6.47
C ASN A 83 17.60 -9.76 -7.07
N VAL A 84 16.38 -9.23 -6.93
CA VAL A 84 15.17 -9.79 -7.53
C VAL A 84 14.73 -8.90 -8.67
N ILE A 85 14.58 -9.50 -9.85
CA ILE A 85 14.00 -8.82 -11.02
C ILE A 85 12.58 -9.34 -11.19
N THR A 86 11.62 -8.43 -11.30
CA THR A 86 10.22 -8.76 -11.58
C THR A 86 9.80 -8.23 -12.93
N MET A 87 9.06 -9.03 -13.68
CA MET A 87 8.54 -8.65 -14.99
C MET A 87 7.04 -8.96 -15.05
N HIS A 88 6.28 -8.02 -15.58
CA HIS A 88 4.85 -8.24 -15.83
C HIS A 88 4.66 -8.79 -17.25
N LEU A 89 3.98 -9.92 -17.34
CA LEU A 89 3.70 -10.59 -18.62
C LEU A 89 2.19 -10.66 -18.83
N GLY A 90 1.74 -10.00 -19.91
CA GLY A 90 0.40 -10.16 -20.43
C GLY A 90 0.44 -11.08 -21.66
N ILE A 91 -0.28 -12.20 -21.62
CA ILE A 91 -0.40 -13.08 -22.79
C ILE A 91 -1.73 -12.76 -23.48
N PRO A 92 -1.72 -12.37 -24.76
CA PRO A 92 -2.94 -12.13 -25.52
C PRO A 92 -3.75 -13.43 -25.69
N ASP A 93 -5.01 -13.43 -25.27
CA ASP A 93 -5.90 -14.60 -25.41
C ASP A 93 -6.07 -15.06 -26.87
N ALA A 94 -6.01 -14.11 -27.81
CA ALA A 94 -6.08 -14.42 -29.23
C ALA A 94 -4.95 -15.33 -29.72
N ARG A 95 -3.75 -15.26 -29.11
CA ARG A 95 -2.59 -16.07 -29.49
C ARG A 95 -2.52 -17.39 -28.73
N TYR A 96 -3.06 -17.44 -27.54
CA TYR A 96 -3.05 -18.62 -26.66
C TYR A 96 -4.45 -18.86 -26.08
N PRO A 97 -5.42 -19.30 -26.90
CA PRO A 97 -6.82 -19.42 -26.48
C PRO A 97 -7.02 -20.54 -25.44
N ALA A 98 -6.24 -21.61 -25.50
CA ALA A 98 -6.38 -22.73 -24.58
C ALA A 98 -5.52 -22.54 -23.32
N ALA A 99 -6.08 -22.87 -22.14
CA ALA A 99 -5.36 -22.81 -20.87
C ALA A 99 -4.06 -23.63 -20.89
N ALA A 100 -4.09 -24.80 -21.54
CA ALA A 100 -2.92 -25.66 -21.71
C ALA A 100 -1.78 -24.99 -22.50
N GLN A 101 -2.12 -24.19 -23.52
CA GLN A 101 -1.12 -23.47 -24.31
C GLN A 101 -0.47 -22.35 -23.47
N ARG A 102 -1.25 -21.66 -22.66
CA ARG A 102 -0.74 -20.64 -21.73
C ARG A 102 0.18 -21.26 -20.68
N ALA A 103 -0.21 -22.39 -20.10
CA ALA A 103 0.63 -23.11 -19.14
C ALA A 103 1.97 -23.52 -19.76
N ASN A 104 1.94 -24.17 -20.93
CA ASN A 104 3.16 -24.56 -21.63
C ASN A 104 4.07 -23.38 -21.98
N PHE A 105 3.48 -22.23 -22.31
CA PHE A 105 4.25 -21.01 -22.57
C PHE A 105 4.99 -20.56 -21.30
N TYR A 106 4.31 -20.50 -20.14
CA TYR A 106 4.93 -20.10 -18.89
C TYR A 106 6.00 -21.08 -18.44
N ASP A 107 5.75 -22.39 -18.55
CA ASP A 107 6.75 -23.44 -18.21
C ASP A 107 8.01 -23.28 -19.07
N THR A 108 7.84 -23.17 -20.39
CA THR A 108 8.97 -22.98 -21.34
C THR A 108 9.73 -21.69 -21.06
N LEU A 109 9.01 -20.60 -20.73
CA LEU A 109 9.64 -19.33 -20.40
C LEU A 109 10.48 -19.43 -19.13
N LEU A 110 9.91 -20.02 -18.07
CA LEU A 110 10.61 -20.19 -16.80
C LEU A 110 11.85 -21.08 -16.95
N ASP A 111 11.77 -22.15 -17.73
CA ASP A 111 12.92 -23.01 -17.98
C ASP A 111 14.05 -22.28 -18.72
N ARG A 112 13.70 -21.43 -19.70
CA ARG A 112 14.68 -20.58 -20.39
C ARG A 112 15.31 -19.54 -19.46
N VAL A 113 14.49 -18.90 -18.62
CA VAL A 113 14.99 -17.91 -17.66
C VAL A 113 15.93 -18.57 -16.64
N ARG A 114 15.59 -19.75 -16.14
CA ARG A 114 16.43 -20.53 -15.20
C ARG A 114 17.75 -21.00 -15.81
N ALA A 115 17.80 -21.16 -17.13
CA ALA A 115 19.03 -21.53 -17.85
C ALA A 115 19.98 -20.35 -18.09
N LEU A 116 19.59 -19.12 -17.79
CA LEU A 116 20.44 -17.95 -17.96
C LEU A 116 21.54 -17.90 -16.89
N PRO A 117 22.79 -17.56 -17.27
CA PRO A 117 23.87 -17.37 -16.32
C PRO A 117 23.54 -16.29 -15.27
N GLY A 118 23.77 -16.58 -14.00
CA GLY A 118 23.52 -15.65 -12.89
C GLY A 118 22.08 -15.64 -12.38
N VAL A 119 21.21 -16.52 -12.89
CA VAL A 119 19.87 -16.74 -12.36
C VAL A 119 19.87 -17.95 -11.42
N ASP A 120 19.76 -17.72 -10.12
CA ASP A 120 19.73 -18.78 -9.11
C ASP A 120 18.34 -19.44 -9.03
N ALA A 121 17.27 -18.65 -9.17
CA ALA A 121 15.91 -19.13 -9.13
C ALA A 121 14.97 -18.23 -9.95
N ALA A 122 13.91 -18.81 -10.51
CA ALA A 122 12.83 -18.08 -11.13
C ALA A 122 11.50 -18.77 -10.85
N GLY A 123 10.49 -17.99 -10.54
CA GLY A 123 9.13 -18.43 -10.25
C GLY A 123 8.09 -17.51 -10.86
N PHE A 124 6.86 -17.99 -10.90
CA PHE A 124 5.71 -17.24 -11.40
C PHE A 124 4.71 -17.00 -10.27
N ALA A 125 4.17 -15.79 -10.24
CA ALA A 125 3.02 -15.47 -9.40
C ALA A 125 2.12 -14.44 -10.08
N THR A 126 0.83 -14.44 -9.74
CA THR A 126 -0.11 -13.43 -10.27
C THR A 126 0.13 -12.05 -9.71
N VAL A 127 0.67 -11.97 -8.50
CA VAL A 127 0.94 -10.71 -7.81
C VAL A 127 2.23 -10.84 -7.01
N VAL A 128 3.11 -9.86 -7.17
CA VAL A 128 4.35 -9.76 -6.39
C VAL A 128 4.06 -9.02 -5.06
N PRO A 129 4.71 -9.38 -3.94
CA PRO A 129 4.59 -8.65 -2.69
C PRO A 129 4.86 -7.14 -2.88
N GLY A 130 4.05 -6.31 -2.24
CA GLY A 130 4.15 -4.85 -2.37
C GLY A 130 3.39 -4.23 -3.55
N GLN A 131 2.89 -5.01 -4.49
CA GLN A 131 1.98 -4.52 -5.53
C GLN A 131 0.54 -4.52 -5.03
N GLY A 132 -0.15 -3.39 -5.22
CA GLY A 132 -1.47 -3.14 -4.64
C GLY A 132 -2.65 -3.90 -5.27
N TYR A 133 -2.41 -4.85 -6.15
CA TYR A 133 -3.48 -5.65 -6.74
C TYR A 133 -4.04 -6.65 -5.72
N ARG A 134 -5.35 -6.60 -5.50
CA ARG A 134 -6.08 -7.45 -4.57
C ARG A 134 -6.95 -8.41 -5.37
N MET A 135 -6.81 -9.71 -5.09
CA MET A 135 -7.74 -10.74 -5.51
C MET A 135 -8.41 -11.26 -4.24
N ASP A 136 -9.60 -10.75 -3.97
CA ASP A 136 -10.38 -11.17 -2.81
C ASP A 136 -10.98 -12.57 -3.08
N TRP A 137 -10.84 -13.44 -2.10
CA TRP A 137 -11.35 -14.80 -2.12
C TRP A 137 -12.24 -15.02 -0.92
N THR A 138 -13.48 -15.45 -1.18
CA THR A 138 -14.43 -15.80 -0.15
C THR A 138 -14.38 -17.29 0.08
N PHE A 139 -14.22 -17.72 1.32
CA PHE A 139 -14.06 -19.13 1.64
C PHE A 139 -14.78 -19.52 2.93
N SER A 140 -14.98 -20.83 3.10
CA SER A 140 -15.34 -21.47 4.37
C SER A 140 -14.35 -22.59 4.69
N ILE A 141 -14.20 -22.89 5.97
CA ILE A 141 -13.41 -24.04 6.43
C ILE A 141 -14.36 -25.21 6.58
N VAL A 142 -14.09 -26.31 5.86
CA VAL A 142 -15.02 -27.43 5.77
C VAL A 142 -15.26 -28.08 7.12
N GLU A 143 -14.25 -28.15 7.97
CA GLU A 143 -14.30 -28.74 9.29
C GLU A 143 -14.93 -27.84 10.37
N HIS A 144 -15.18 -26.56 10.06
CA HIS A 144 -15.84 -25.64 10.99
C HIS A 144 -17.35 -25.62 10.79
N PRO A 145 -18.13 -25.19 11.79
CA PRO A 145 -19.56 -25.01 11.63
C PRO A 145 -19.91 -24.13 10.43
N PRO A 146 -20.97 -24.45 9.69
CA PRO A 146 -21.35 -23.67 8.52
C PRO A 146 -21.70 -22.23 8.90
N LEU A 147 -21.14 -21.29 8.14
CA LEU A 147 -21.43 -19.88 8.30
C LEU A 147 -22.83 -19.54 7.81
N PRO A 148 -23.50 -18.52 8.35
CA PRO A 148 -24.75 -18.01 7.81
C PRO A 148 -24.59 -17.65 6.33
N LYS A 149 -25.64 -17.86 5.53
CA LYS A 149 -25.61 -17.52 4.10
C LYS A 149 -25.23 -16.06 3.90
N GLY A 150 -24.21 -15.81 3.07
CA GLY A 150 -23.72 -14.47 2.77
C GLY A 150 -22.67 -13.91 3.74
N SER A 151 -22.22 -14.68 4.75
CA SER A 151 -21.20 -14.29 5.73
C SER A 151 -19.87 -15.02 5.55
N GLY A 152 -19.46 -15.27 4.30
CA GLY A 152 -18.17 -15.90 4.01
C GLY A 152 -16.98 -15.15 4.60
N GLN A 153 -15.93 -15.89 4.92
CA GLN A 153 -14.65 -15.32 5.36
C GLN A 153 -13.87 -14.84 4.13
N PHE A 154 -13.13 -13.74 4.28
CA PHE A 154 -12.40 -13.12 3.18
C PHE A 154 -10.90 -13.29 3.36
N ALA A 155 -10.21 -13.65 2.28
CA ALA A 155 -8.76 -13.68 2.24
C ALA A 155 -8.26 -13.13 0.90
N LEU A 156 -6.99 -12.68 0.90
CA LEU A 156 -6.29 -12.36 -0.32
C LEU A 156 -5.69 -13.63 -0.91
N SER A 157 -6.08 -13.98 -2.12
CA SER A 157 -5.53 -15.15 -2.83
C SER A 157 -4.52 -14.72 -3.90
N ARG A 158 -3.57 -15.59 -4.19
CA ARG A 158 -2.56 -15.43 -5.24
C ARG A 158 -2.24 -16.80 -5.80
N TRP A 159 -2.08 -16.85 -7.10
CA TRP A 159 -1.55 -18.05 -7.76
C TRP A 159 -0.04 -17.93 -7.84
N ALA A 160 0.66 -18.99 -7.48
CA ALA A 160 2.11 -19.05 -7.55
C ALA A 160 2.56 -20.47 -7.95
N ASP A 161 3.71 -20.56 -8.62
CA ASP A 161 4.32 -21.85 -8.88
C ASP A 161 5.14 -22.37 -7.67
N ALA A 162 5.54 -23.62 -7.73
CA ALA A 162 6.28 -24.26 -6.64
C ALA A 162 7.62 -23.57 -6.32
N LYS A 163 8.27 -22.93 -7.29
CA LYS A 163 9.58 -22.29 -7.13
C LYS A 163 9.51 -20.80 -6.77
N TYR A 164 8.32 -20.22 -6.80
CA TYR A 164 8.11 -18.83 -6.42
C TYR A 164 8.60 -18.52 -5.01
N PHE A 165 8.26 -19.36 -4.04
CA PHE A 165 8.65 -19.17 -2.64
C PHE A 165 10.17 -19.15 -2.48
N HIS A 166 10.86 -20.05 -3.17
CA HIS A 166 12.34 -20.09 -3.19
C HIS A 166 12.92 -18.84 -3.87
N ALA A 167 12.39 -18.46 -5.05
CA ALA A 167 12.86 -17.29 -5.79
C ALA A 167 12.66 -15.97 -5.01
N MET A 168 11.63 -15.90 -4.19
CA MET A 168 11.34 -14.74 -3.33
C MET A 168 11.92 -14.86 -1.92
N GLY A 169 12.61 -15.96 -1.60
CA GLY A 169 13.15 -16.22 -0.26
C GLY A 169 12.09 -16.32 0.82
N ILE A 170 10.85 -16.70 0.46
CA ILE A 170 9.74 -16.85 1.41
C ILE A 170 9.88 -18.21 2.10
N PRO A 171 10.13 -18.26 3.42
CA PRO A 171 10.30 -19.52 4.12
C PRO A 171 8.96 -20.25 4.27
N ILE A 172 8.99 -21.56 4.06
CA ILE A 172 7.89 -22.46 4.43
C ILE A 172 8.12 -22.89 5.88
N LEU A 173 7.31 -22.38 6.77
CA LEU A 173 7.45 -22.63 8.21
C LEU A 173 7.02 -24.04 8.60
N ARG A 174 5.97 -24.58 7.97
CA ARG A 174 5.42 -25.91 8.21
C ARG A 174 4.86 -26.49 6.91
N GLY A 175 4.90 -27.81 6.78
CA GLY A 175 4.42 -28.49 5.58
C GLY A 175 5.44 -28.46 4.43
N ARG A 176 4.97 -28.29 3.21
CA ARG A 176 5.80 -28.31 1.99
C ARG A 176 5.31 -27.29 0.97
N THR A 177 6.11 -27.00 -0.02
CA THR A 177 5.69 -26.27 -1.22
C THR A 177 4.79 -27.11 -2.12
N PHE A 178 4.20 -26.52 -3.13
CA PHE A 178 3.43 -27.22 -4.15
C PHE A 178 4.28 -28.27 -4.85
N ASP A 179 3.61 -29.38 -5.25
CA ASP A 179 4.21 -30.35 -6.14
C ASP A 179 4.25 -29.77 -7.57
N GLY A 180 5.45 -29.43 -8.03
CA GLY A 180 5.66 -28.84 -9.35
C GLY A 180 5.31 -29.77 -10.53
N SER A 181 5.02 -31.04 -10.28
CA SER A 181 4.53 -31.98 -11.31
C SER A 181 3.03 -31.83 -11.59
N LYS A 182 2.30 -31.22 -10.66
CA LYS A 182 0.84 -31.01 -10.81
C LYS A 182 0.58 -29.70 -11.53
N ARG A 183 -0.31 -29.74 -12.49
CA ARG A 183 -0.77 -28.53 -13.20
C ARG A 183 -1.61 -27.66 -12.28
N LEU A 184 -1.56 -26.34 -12.48
CA LEU A 184 -2.32 -25.37 -11.71
C LEU A 184 -3.84 -25.60 -11.72
N ASP A 185 -4.36 -26.18 -12.80
CA ASP A 185 -5.78 -26.50 -12.97
C ASP A 185 -6.25 -27.75 -12.21
N THR A 186 -5.32 -28.57 -11.72
CA THR A 186 -5.60 -29.81 -10.96
C THR A 186 -5.06 -29.75 -9.53
N ALA A 187 -4.36 -28.69 -9.16
CA ALA A 187 -3.79 -28.51 -7.83
C ALA A 187 -4.89 -28.03 -6.86
N ASN A 188 -5.32 -28.92 -5.96
CA ASN A 188 -6.23 -28.56 -4.86
C ASN A 188 -5.46 -28.29 -3.56
N GLU A 189 -4.30 -27.65 -3.66
CA GLU A 189 -3.43 -27.36 -2.54
C GLU A 189 -3.33 -25.86 -2.31
N VAL A 190 -3.36 -25.43 -1.05
CA VAL A 190 -3.26 -24.02 -0.66
C VAL A 190 -2.14 -23.89 0.36
N ILE A 191 -1.30 -22.87 0.18
CA ILE A 191 -0.32 -22.44 1.17
C ILE A 191 -0.90 -21.18 1.81
N ILE A 192 -0.99 -21.19 3.13
CA ILE A 192 -1.54 -20.08 3.91
C ILE A 192 -0.41 -19.32 4.61
N SER A 193 -0.61 -18.02 4.85
CA SER A 193 0.31 -17.23 5.66
C SER A 193 0.16 -17.56 7.15
N GLN A 194 1.20 -17.24 7.96
CA GLN A 194 1.13 -17.37 9.40
C GLN A 194 -0.05 -16.56 9.98
N SER A 195 -0.23 -15.33 9.52
CA SER A 195 -1.34 -14.47 9.96
C SER A 195 -2.72 -15.04 9.64
N PHE A 196 -2.85 -15.74 8.50
CA PHE A 196 -4.08 -16.46 8.18
C PHE A 196 -4.32 -17.62 9.15
N ALA A 197 -3.28 -18.40 9.44
CA ALA A 197 -3.36 -19.50 10.39
C ALA A 197 -3.75 -19.01 11.80
N ASP A 198 -3.11 -17.96 12.28
CA ASP A 198 -3.38 -17.36 13.59
C ASP A 198 -4.81 -16.82 13.70
N GLN A 199 -5.34 -16.27 12.60
CA GLN A 199 -6.67 -15.69 12.56
C GLN A 199 -7.79 -16.72 12.47
N TYR A 200 -7.62 -17.75 11.63
CA TYR A 200 -8.71 -18.67 11.28
C TYR A 200 -8.59 -20.06 11.91
N PHE A 201 -7.41 -20.39 12.47
CA PHE A 201 -7.14 -21.64 13.16
C PHE A 201 -6.50 -21.40 14.55
N PRO A 202 -7.10 -20.56 15.42
CA PRO A 202 -6.52 -20.24 16.70
C PRO A 202 -6.41 -21.50 17.59
N GLY A 203 -5.17 -21.94 17.85
CA GLY A 203 -4.91 -23.14 18.67
C GLY A 203 -5.11 -24.48 17.95
N GLU A 204 -5.41 -24.47 16.65
CA GLU A 204 -5.56 -25.66 15.83
C GLU A 204 -4.39 -25.81 14.85
N ASP A 205 -4.15 -27.05 14.41
CA ASP A 205 -3.22 -27.31 13.29
C ASP A 205 -3.96 -27.14 11.95
N PRO A 206 -3.56 -26.15 11.12
CA PRO A 206 -4.19 -25.93 9.83
C PRO A 206 -3.76 -26.94 8.75
N LEU A 207 -2.70 -27.73 8.98
CA LEU A 207 -2.23 -28.68 7.98
C LEU A 207 -3.25 -29.81 7.76
N GLY A 208 -3.54 -30.09 6.50
CA GLY A 208 -4.53 -31.10 6.12
C GLY A 208 -5.98 -30.68 6.27
N ARG A 209 -6.26 -29.42 6.63
CA ARG A 209 -7.64 -28.88 6.64
C ARG A 209 -8.07 -28.46 5.24
N HIS A 210 -9.38 -28.40 5.03
CA HIS A 210 -9.96 -28.10 3.73
C HIS A 210 -10.65 -26.74 3.71
N LEU A 211 -10.28 -25.95 2.71
CA LEU A 211 -10.94 -24.67 2.42
C LEU A 211 -11.88 -24.87 1.21
N ARG A 212 -13.09 -24.38 1.33
CA ARG A 212 -14.07 -24.36 0.24
C ARG A 212 -14.24 -22.94 -0.25
N GLU A 213 -14.14 -22.75 -1.56
CA GLU A 213 -14.46 -21.48 -2.19
C GLU A 213 -15.99 -21.26 -2.10
N GLU A 214 -16.37 -20.12 -1.49
CA GLU A 214 -17.75 -19.69 -1.38
C GLU A 214 -18.01 -18.61 -2.43
N GLY A 215 -18.90 -18.88 -3.37
CA GLY A 215 -19.49 -17.85 -4.20
C GLY A 215 -18.76 -17.49 -5.49
N LYS A 216 -18.95 -18.30 -6.54
CA LYS A 216 -19.34 -17.74 -7.83
C LYS A 216 -20.87 -17.85 -7.91
N ILE A 217 -21.56 -16.74 -7.58
CA ILE A 217 -22.95 -16.56 -8.00
C ILE A 217 -22.95 -16.22 -9.49
#